data_fa708f8764493d5ab55f7073db738c4d
#
_entry.id   fa708f8764493d5ab55f7073db738c4d
#
_cell.length_a   1.000
_cell.length_b   1.000
_cell.length_c   1.000
_cell.angle_alpha   90.00
_cell.angle_beta   90.00
_cell.angle_gamma   90.00
#
_symmetry.space_group_name_H-M   'P 1'
#
loop_
_entity.id
_entity.type
_entity.pdbx_description
1 polymer ?
#
loop_
_entity_poly.entity_id
_entity_poly.type
_entity_poly.pdbx_seq_one_letter_code
_entity_poly.pdbx_strand_id
1 'polypeptide(L)'
;MNRSGTGNGRRHKRYPTRRALLLKIKQQRRAPHGTDKMRTQPSSSHLPSFEVLPSDIENVFFPLCTPLATEDAIALKSRIDEHVQTVRNALQHNEFLDLAAAEAIADGLVALLDAYPHCLPQHQTLIVGAVRYFVRYDDAEGDLVSVLGFDDDRMVLNHVAETIGRPELKVTT
;
A
#
# COMPACT_ATOMS: atom_id res chain seq x y z
N MET A 1 -2.65 -37.39 43.78
CA MET A 1 -1.68 -36.50 43.08
C MET A 1 -2.39 -35.83 41.92
N ASN A 2 -2.83 -34.59 42.14
CA ASN A 2 -3.57 -33.75 41.16
C ASN A 2 -2.60 -33.04 40.24
N ARG A 3 -2.80 -33.13 38.92
CA ARG A 3 -2.18 -32.26 37.94
C ARG A 3 -3.27 -31.40 37.28
N SER A 4 -3.35 -30.17 37.74
CA SER A 4 -4.12 -29.10 37.11
C SER A 4 -3.41 -28.58 35.87
N GLY A 5 -4.00 -28.80 34.67
CA GLY A 5 -3.55 -28.24 33.41
C GLY A 5 -4.22 -26.87 33.17
N THR A 6 -3.45 -25.79 33.23
CA THR A 6 -3.89 -24.43 32.87
C THR A 6 -3.86 -24.28 31.36
N GLY A 7 -5.05 -24.29 30.74
CA GLY A 7 -5.23 -23.98 29.31
C GLY A 7 -5.05 -22.48 29.04
N ASN A 8 -3.98 -22.13 28.33
CA ASN A 8 -3.70 -20.77 27.90
C ASN A 8 -4.50 -20.47 26.63
N GLY A 9 -5.71 -19.90 26.78
CA GLY A 9 -6.60 -19.50 25.71
C GLY A 9 -6.05 -18.26 24.97
N ARG A 10 -5.35 -18.46 23.86
CA ARG A 10 -4.98 -17.39 22.95
C ARG A 10 -6.26 -16.81 22.33
N ARG A 11 -6.66 -15.62 22.79
CA ARG A 11 -7.73 -14.83 22.17
C ARG A 11 -7.25 -14.32 20.82
N HIS A 12 -7.71 -14.92 19.73
CA HIS A 12 -7.56 -14.35 18.40
C HIS A 12 -8.34 -13.02 18.32
N LYS A 13 -7.63 -11.91 18.24
CA LYS A 13 -8.22 -10.60 17.91
C LYS A 13 -8.75 -10.69 16.49
N ARG A 14 -10.08 -10.73 16.34
CA ARG A 14 -10.74 -10.63 15.03
C ARG A 14 -10.64 -9.18 14.56
N TYR A 15 -9.93 -8.95 13.48
CA TYR A 15 -9.91 -7.66 12.79
C TYR A 15 -11.29 -7.42 12.14
N PRO A 16 -11.80 -6.17 12.15
CA PRO A 16 -13.08 -5.87 11.55
C PRO A 16 -13.04 -6.08 10.04
N THR A 17 -14.03 -6.76 9.49
CA THR A 17 -14.18 -6.97 8.06
C THR A 17 -14.45 -5.65 7.33
N ARG A 18 -14.08 -5.57 6.04
CA ARG A 18 -14.31 -4.43 5.12
C ARG A 18 -15.70 -3.78 5.27
N ARG A 19 -16.73 -4.61 5.50
CA ARG A 19 -18.12 -4.17 5.68
C ARG A 19 -18.32 -3.34 6.96
N ALA A 20 -17.60 -3.66 8.04
CA ALA A 20 -17.67 -2.92 9.30
C ALA A 20 -16.97 -1.56 9.22
N LEU A 21 -15.88 -1.45 8.45
CA LEU A 21 -15.14 -0.21 8.22
C LEU A 21 -15.97 0.77 7.37
N LEU A 22 -16.60 0.28 6.30
CA LEU A 22 -17.47 1.08 5.42
C LEU A 22 -18.74 1.58 6.13
N LEU A 23 -19.29 0.80 7.07
CA LEU A 23 -20.44 1.22 7.88
C LEU A 23 -20.09 2.35 8.86
N LYS A 24 -18.90 2.33 9.45
CA LYS A 24 -18.44 3.43 10.31
C LYS A 24 -18.25 4.73 9.54
N ILE A 25 -17.74 4.68 8.33
CA ILE A 25 -17.56 5.88 7.47
C ILE A 25 -18.91 6.45 7.05
N LYS A 26 -19.93 5.61 6.80
CA LYS A 26 -21.29 6.08 6.45
C LYS A 26 -22.06 6.69 7.63
N GLN A 27 -21.81 6.27 8.87
CA GLN A 27 -22.47 6.81 10.04
C GLN A 27 -21.98 8.20 10.45
N GLN A 28 -20.74 8.59 10.12
CA GLN A 28 -20.22 9.92 10.41
C GLN A 28 -20.74 11.03 9.48
N ARG A 29 -21.50 10.68 8.42
CA ARG A 29 -22.04 11.66 7.43
C ARG A 29 -23.49 12.09 7.68
N ARG A 30 -24.07 11.79 8.83
CA ARG A 30 -25.42 12.28 9.19
C ARG A 30 -25.33 13.33 10.31
N ALA A 31 -25.19 14.59 9.92
CA ALA A 31 -25.51 15.74 10.75
C ALA A 31 -26.58 16.58 10.04
N PRO A 32 -27.49 17.28 10.79
CA PRO A 32 -28.79 17.67 10.31
C PRO A 32 -28.82 19.00 9.52
N HIS A 33 -29.89 19.16 8.73
CA HIS A 33 -30.24 20.33 7.94
C HIS A 33 -30.27 21.63 8.75
N GLY A 34 -29.63 22.65 8.17
CA GLY A 34 -29.82 24.05 8.54
C GLY A 34 -29.83 24.89 7.26
N THR A 35 -30.93 25.62 7.10
CA THR A 35 -31.42 26.51 6.06
C THR A 35 -30.42 27.41 5.33
N ASP A 36 -30.53 27.39 4.02
CA ASP A 36 -30.61 28.48 3.01
C ASP A 36 -29.79 29.76 3.21
N LYS A 37 -28.85 29.99 2.26
CA LYS A 37 -28.66 31.29 1.58
C LYS A 37 -27.74 31.12 0.35
N MET A 38 -28.26 31.53 -0.79
CA MET A 38 -27.67 31.84 -2.06
C MET A 38 -26.23 32.37 -1.94
N ARG A 39 -25.24 31.67 -2.50
CA ARG A 39 -23.94 32.27 -2.81
C ARG A 39 -23.26 31.53 -3.96
N THR A 40 -23.08 32.28 -5.03
CA THR A 40 -22.13 32.13 -6.15
C THR A 40 -21.21 30.91 -6.09
N GLN A 41 -21.26 30.10 -7.14
CA GLN A 41 -20.34 28.99 -7.41
C GLN A 41 -18.91 29.51 -7.55
N PRO A 42 -17.94 28.94 -6.83
CA PRO A 42 -16.57 28.88 -7.29
C PRO A 42 -16.34 27.56 -8.01
N SER A 43 -15.73 27.68 -9.18
CA SER A 43 -15.09 26.70 -10.05
C SER A 43 -14.79 25.33 -9.42
N SER A 44 -15.18 24.30 -10.16
CA SER A 44 -14.74 22.90 -10.13
C SER A 44 -13.66 22.56 -9.09
N SER A 45 -14.13 22.17 -7.91
CA SER A 45 -13.31 21.42 -6.98
C SER A 45 -13.02 20.04 -7.60
N HIS A 46 -11.79 19.84 -8.03
CA HIS A 46 -11.23 18.54 -8.31
C HIS A 46 -11.34 17.75 -6.99
N LEU A 47 -12.38 16.95 -6.86
CA LEU A 47 -12.41 15.93 -5.83
C LEU A 47 -11.25 14.97 -6.14
N PRO A 48 -10.37 14.67 -5.18
CA PRO A 48 -9.35 13.67 -5.40
C PRO A 48 -10.06 12.38 -5.82
N SER A 49 -9.81 11.93 -7.04
CA SER A 49 -10.26 10.63 -7.50
C SER A 49 -9.41 9.60 -6.74
N PHE A 50 -9.96 9.00 -5.70
CA PHE A 50 -9.35 7.86 -5.05
C PHE A 50 -9.20 6.76 -6.10
N GLU A 51 -7.99 6.47 -6.46
CA GLU A 51 -7.66 5.39 -7.38
C GLU A 51 -8.00 4.07 -6.66
N VAL A 52 -9.09 3.44 -7.11
CA VAL A 52 -9.54 2.17 -6.55
C VAL A 52 -8.67 1.08 -7.18
N LEU A 53 -7.98 0.31 -6.36
CA LEU A 53 -7.20 -0.82 -6.86
C LEU A 53 -8.11 -1.85 -7.55
N PRO A 54 -7.71 -2.43 -8.69
CA PRO A 54 -8.34 -3.60 -9.30
C PRO A 54 -8.42 -4.76 -8.31
N SER A 55 -9.45 -5.61 -8.45
CA SER A 55 -9.71 -6.69 -7.47
C SER A 55 -8.62 -7.75 -7.43
N ASP A 56 -7.94 -8.01 -8.51
CA ASP A 56 -6.79 -8.91 -8.63
C ASP A 56 -5.61 -8.39 -7.84
N ILE A 57 -5.28 -7.10 -7.99
CA ILE A 57 -4.24 -6.43 -7.18
C ILE A 57 -4.63 -6.41 -5.70
N GLU A 58 -5.90 -6.05 -5.37
CA GLU A 58 -6.38 -6.06 -3.98
C GLU A 58 -6.18 -7.42 -3.30
N ASN A 59 -6.49 -8.51 -4.01
CA ASN A 59 -6.39 -9.87 -3.47
C ASN A 59 -4.96 -10.29 -3.14
N VAL A 60 -3.97 -9.75 -3.82
CA VAL A 60 -2.54 -9.98 -3.54
C VAL A 60 -2.02 -8.99 -2.49
N PHE A 61 -2.34 -7.71 -2.62
CA PHE A 61 -1.81 -6.63 -1.80
C PHE A 61 -2.25 -6.70 -0.34
N PHE A 62 -3.56 -6.83 -0.06
CA PHE A 62 -4.05 -6.77 1.32
C PHE A 62 -3.53 -7.89 2.24
N PRO A 63 -3.32 -9.13 1.80
CA PRO A 63 -2.66 -10.15 2.63
C PRO A 63 -1.23 -9.80 3.06
N LEU A 64 -0.52 -8.96 2.28
CA LEU A 64 0.84 -8.51 2.58
C LEU A 64 0.88 -7.39 3.63
N CYS A 65 -0.25 -6.71 3.87
CA CYS A 65 -0.38 -5.60 4.82
C CYS A 65 -0.39 -6.11 6.26
N THR A 66 0.76 -6.44 6.79
CA THR A 66 0.93 -6.91 8.18
C THR A 66 1.81 -5.96 8.96
N PRO A 67 1.59 -5.81 10.29
CA PRO A 67 2.42 -4.94 11.11
C PRO A 67 3.85 -5.47 11.23
N LEU A 68 4.82 -4.57 11.23
CA LEU A 68 6.23 -4.83 11.56
C LEU A 68 6.69 -3.88 12.68
N ALA A 69 7.76 -4.26 13.40
CA ALA A 69 8.50 -3.32 14.21
C ALA A 69 9.19 -2.28 13.32
N THR A 70 9.46 -1.09 13.85
CA THR A 70 10.04 0.00 13.05
C THR A 70 11.38 -0.39 12.43
N GLU A 71 12.24 -1.06 13.19
CA GLU A 71 13.54 -1.51 12.71
C GLU A 71 13.40 -2.50 11.54
N ASP A 72 12.47 -3.46 11.66
CA ASP A 72 12.21 -4.46 10.62
C ASP A 72 11.63 -3.82 9.36
N ALA A 73 10.76 -2.82 9.52
CA ALA A 73 10.20 -2.08 8.39
C ALA A 73 11.28 -1.29 7.65
N ILE A 74 12.16 -0.59 8.37
CA ILE A 74 13.28 0.17 7.78
C ILE A 74 14.26 -0.77 7.08
N ALA A 75 14.49 -1.97 7.61
CA ALA A 75 15.34 -2.99 6.99
C ALA A 75 14.84 -3.44 5.60
N LEU A 76 13.55 -3.23 5.29
CA LEU A 76 13.01 -3.52 3.96
C LEU A 76 13.63 -2.66 2.85
N LYS A 77 14.30 -1.55 3.14
CA LYS A 77 15.02 -0.74 2.14
C LYS A 77 16.06 -1.56 1.39
N SER A 78 16.79 -2.43 2.09
CA SER A 78 17.77 -3.31 1.42
C SER A 78 17.11 -4.25 0.40
N ARG A 79 15.87 -4.69 0.67
CA ARG A 79 15.12 -5.55 -0.26
C ARG A 79 14.67 -4.78 -1.51
N ILE A 80 14.32 -3.50 -1.34
CA ILE A 80 14.02 -2.62 -2.47
C ILE A 80 15.27 -2.44 -3.34
N ASP A 81 16.41 -2.14 -2.74
CA ASP A 81 17.67 -1.98 -3.46
C ASP A 81 18.08 -3.27 -4.20
N GLU A 82 17.98 -4.42 -3.55
CA GLU A 82 18.24 -5.74 -4.16
C GLU A 82 17.33 -5.99 -5.37
N HIS A 83 16.04 -5.64 -5.25
CA HIS A 83 15.07 -5.80 -6.33
C HIS A 83 15.44 -4.92 -7.54
N VAL A 84 15.71 -3.62 -7.32
CA VAL A 84 16.13 -2.70 -8.39
C VAL A 84 17.42 -3.18 -9.07
N GLN A 85 18.40 -3.70 -8.32
CA GLN A 85 19.62 -4.28 -8.91
C GLN A 85 19.30 -5.49 -9.80
N THR A 86 18.35 -6.31 -9.38
CA THR A 86 17.94 -7.47 -10.20
C THR A 86 17.28 -7.02 -11.50
N VAL A 87 16.37 -6.01 -11.44
CA VAL A 87 15.76 -5.42 -12.64
C VAL A 87 16.84 -4.83 -13.57
N ARG A 88 17.80 -4.10 -13.00
CA ARG A 88 18.93 -3.53 -13.77
C ARG A 88 19.78 -4.60 -14.47
N ASN A 89 20.01 -5.72 -13.79
CA ASN A 89 20.75 -6.85 -14.39
C ASN A 89 19.93 -7.53 -15.48
N ALA A 90 18.61 -7.69 -15.28
CA ALA A 90 17.72 -8.31 -16.26
C ALA A 90 17.59 -7.45 -17.53
N LEU A 91 17.70 -6.12 -17.44
CA LEU A 91 17.69 -5.21 -18.58
C LEU A 91 18.77 -5.54 -19.62
N GLN A 92 19.88 -6.15 -19.20
CA GLN A 92 20.94 -6.58 -20.13
C GLN A 92 20.44 -7.67 -21.11
N HIS A 93 19.36 -8.36 -20.77
CA HIS A 93 18.80 -9.47 -21.55
C HIS A 93 17.37 -9.19 -22.04
N ASN A 94 16.74 -8.14 -21.55
CA ASN A 94 15.37 -7.75 -21.89
C ASN A 94 15.25 -6.22 -21.97
N GLU A 95 15.36 -5.67 -23.18
CA GLU A 95 15.29 -4.23 -23.45
C GLU A 95 13.90 -3.60 -23.20
N PHE A 96 12.87 -4.44 -23.00
CA PHE A 96 11.50 -3.98 -22.74
C PHE A 96 11.20 -3.68 -21.26
N LEU A 97 12.16 -3.94 -20.35
CA LEU A 97 11.99 -3.60 -18.93
C LEU A 97 12.08 -2.10 -18.73
N ASP A 98 11.10 -1.54 -18.03
CA ASP A 98 11.09 -0.12 -17.65
C ASP A 98 11.84 0.09 -16.32
N LEU A 99 13.17 0.19 -16.41
CA LEU A 99 14.02 0.47 -15.25
C LEU A 99 13.67 1.83 -14.61
N ALA A 100 13.29 2.83 -15.40
CA ALA A 100 12.98 4.15 -14.88
C ALA A 100 11.72 4.11 -14.01
N ALA A 101 10.70 3.34 -14.41
CA ALA A 101 9.52 3.10 -13.59
C ALA A 101 9.86 2.36 -12.29
N ALA A 102 10.68 1.30 -12.37
CA ALA A 102 11.12 0.56 -11.18
C ALA A 102 11.88 1.45 -10.19
N GLU A 103 12.81 2.28 -10.67
CA GLU A 103 13.56 3.22 -9.84
C GLU A 103 12.65 4.29 -9.21
N ALA A 104 11.72 4.86 -9.96
CA ALA A 104 10.77 5.85 -9.43
C ALA A 104 9.85 5.26 -8.34
N ILE A 105 9.37 4.01 -8.53
CA ILE A 105 8.58 3.30 -7.52
C ILE A 105 9.43 3.02 -6.28
N ALA A 106 10.67 2.55 -6.45
CA ALA A 106 11.60 2.30 -5.35
C ALA A 106 11.83 3.56 -4.50
N ASP A 107 12.08 4.71 -5.15
CA ASP A 107 12.26 5.99 -4.46
C ASP A 107 11.01 6.38 -3.65
N GLY A 108 9.83 6.20 -4.22
CA GLY A 108 8.56 6.43 -3.53
C GLY A 108 8.39 5.53 -2.30
N LEU A 109 8.70 4.23 -2.44
CA LEU A 109 8.62 3.26 -1.34
C LEU A 109 9.64 3.55 -0.23
N VAL A 110 10.86 3.95 -0.58
CA VAL A 110 11.87 4.38 0.39
C VAL A 110 11.39 5.60 1.16
N ALA A 111 10.80 6.60 0.49
CA ALA A 111 10.24 7.78 1.14
C ALA A 111 9.04 7.44 2.06
N LEU A 112 8.23 6.44 1.71
CA LEU A 112 7.18 5.91 2.59
C LEU A 112 7.76 5.23 3.83
N LEU A 113 8.84 4.45 3.69
CA LEU A 113 9.55 3.83 4.82
C LEU A 113 10.20 4.87 5.73
N ASP A 114 10.68 5.99 5.20
CA ASP A 114 11.20 7.11 6.01
C ASP A 114 10.10 7.75 6.86
N ALA A 115 8.88 7.82 6.35
CA ALA A 115 7.73 8.32 7.09
C ALA A 115 7.14 7.29 8.08
N TYR A 116 7.47 6.01 7.95
CA TYR A 116 6.87 4.89 8.69
C TYR A 116 6.78 5.12 10.21
N PRO A 117 7.85 5.57 10.92
CA PRO A 117 7.81 5.75 12.38
C PRO A 117 6.76 6.76 12.85
N HIS A 118 6.35 7.67 11.96
CA HIS A 118 5.42 8.77 12.25
C HIS A 118 4.00 8.49 11.76
N CYS A 119 3.78 7.35 11.10
CA CYS A 119 2.49 6.98 10.56
C CYS A 119 1.59 6.30 11.59
N LEU A 120 0.27 6.40 11.39
CA LEU A 120 -0.70 5.62 12.16
C LEU A 120 -0.50 4.11 11.93
N PRO A 121 -0.78 3.24 12.90
CA PRO A 121 -0.57 1.79 12.76
C PRO A 121 -1.23 1.17 11.51
N GLN A 122 -2.42 1.64 11.13
CA GLN A 122 -3.09 1.19 9.90
C GLN A 122 -2.35 1.63 8.62
N HIS A 123 -1.70 2.79 8.62
CA HIS A 123 -0.89 3.27 7.50
C HIS A 123 0.43 2.51 7.43
N GLN A 124 1.01 2.18 8.58
CA GLN A 124 2.21 1.38 8.66
C GLN A 124 2.04 0.01 7.99
N THR A 125 0.89 -0.65 8.19
CA THR A 125 0.61 -1.93 7.52
C THR A 125 0.50 -1.80 6.01
N LEU A 126 -0.07 -0.70 5.50
CA LEU A 126 -0.16 -0.43 4.07
C LEU A 126 1.22 -0.20 3.44
N ILE A 127 2.09 0.56 4.11
CA ILE A 127 3.47 0.78 3.65
C ILE A 127 4.22 -0.55 3.54
N VAL A 128 4.14 -1.40 4.57
CA VAL A 128 4.77 -2.74 4.54
C VAL A 128 4.20 -3.57 3.40
N GLY A 129 2.88 -3.53 3.20
CA GLY A 129 2.21 -4.23 2.10
C GLY A 129 2.73 -3.79 0.74
N ALA A 130 2.87 -2.47 0.51
CA ALA A 130 3.37 -1.94 -0.76
C ALA A 130 4.83 -2.35 -1.05
N VAL A 131 5.70 -2.28 -0.05
CA VAL A 131 7.08 -2.73 -0.21
C VAL A 131 7.15 -4.23 -0.52
N ARG A 132 6.38 -5.05 0.20
CA ARG A 132 6.35 -6.50 -0.04
C ARG A 132 5.74 -6.86 -1.39
N TYR A 133 4.78 -6.08 -1.87
CA TYR A 133 4.22 -6.25 -3.20
C TYR A 133 5.30 -6.04 -4.26
N PHE A 134 6.01 -4.92 -4.20
CA PHE A 134 7.06 -4.54 -5.13
C PHE A 134 8.25 -5.52 -5.15
N VAL A 135 8.71 -5.99 -3.97
CA VAL A 135 9.86 -6.90 -3.89
C VAL A 135 9.48 -8.37 -4.03
N ARG A 136 8.21 -8.65 -4.29
CA ARG A 136 7.73 -10.01 -4.46
C ARG A 136 8.21 -10.56 -5.78
N TYR A 137 9.11 -11.51 -5.71
CA TYR A 137 9.34 -12.44 -6.80
C TYR A 137 8.29 -13.54 -6.67
N ASP A 138 7.22 -13.50 -7.45
CA ASP A 138 6.47 -14.72 -7.69
C ASP A 138 7.31 -15.57 -8.63
N ASP A 139 7.89 -16.55 -8.00
CA ASP A 139 8.51 -17.73 -8.57
C ASP A 139 8.75 -17.73 -10.09
N ALA A 140 10.01 -17.40 -10.38
CA ALA A 140 10.87 -18.11 -11.32
C ALA A 140 10.66 -17.91 -12.82
N GLU A 141 9.60 -17.41 -13.41
CA GLU A 141 9.60 -17.33 -14.88
C GLU A 141 8.71 -16.25 -15.53
N GLY A 142 7.90 -15.49 -14.77
CA GLY A 142 6.85 -14.65 -15.37
C GLY A 142 7.14 -13.16 -15.47
N ASP A 143 7.61 -12.50 -14.40
CA ASP A 143 7.49 -11.04 -14.28
C ASP A 143 8.65 -10.25 -14.94
N LEU A 144 9.80 -10.82 -15.10
CA LEU A 144 10.89 -10.19 -15.88
C LEU A 144 10.64 -10.26 -17.41
N VAL A 145 9.53 -10.85 -17.84
CA VAL A 145 9.15 -11.01 -19.26
C VAL A 145 7.99 -10.09 -19.66
N SER A 146 7.25 -9.50 -18.69
CA SER A 146 6.09 -8.67 -18.99
C SER A 146 6.49 -7.24 -19.35
N VAL A 147 6.06 -6.76 -20.49
CA VAL A 147 6.19 -5.35 -20.93
C VAL A 147 5.39 -4.39 -20.04
N LEU A 148 4.50 -4.91 -19.18
CA LEU A 148 3.64 -4.17 -18.26
C LEU A 148 4.13 -4.26 -16.79
N GLY A 149 5.36 -4.71 -16.57
CA GLY A 149 5.86 -5.23 -15.30
C GLY A 149 5.72 -4.35 -14.05
N PHE A 150 5.55 -3.02 -14.16
CA PHE A 150 5.51 -2.11 -13.00
C PHE A 150 4.23 -1.28 -12.89
N ASP A 151 3.24 -1.50 -13.74
CA ASP A 151 1.98 -0.73 -13.67
C ASP A 151 1.20 -1.05 -12.39
N ASP A 152 1.15 -2.31 -11.99
CA ASP A 152 0.47 -2.76 -10.78
C ASP A 152 1.18 -2.23 -9.52
N ASP A 153 2.52 -2.26 -9.51
CA ASP A 153 3.33 -1.72 -8.42
C ASP A 153 3.13 -0.22 -8.26
N ARG A 154 3.09 0.50 -9.38
CA ARG A 154 2.79 1.93 -9.41
C ARG A 154 1.39 2.22 -8.86
N MET A 155 0.39 1.42 -9.24
CA MET A 155 -0.97 1.55 -8.72
C MET A 155 -1.01 1.31 -7.21
N VAL A 156 -0.32 0.31 -6.70
CA VAL A 156 -0.21 0.02 -5.26
C VAL A 156 0.49 1.17 -4.53
N LEU A 157 1.64 1.65 -5.01
CA LEU A 157 2.35 2.79 -4.43
C LEU A 157 1.44 4.02 -4.37
N ASN A 158 0.80 4.37 -5.49
CA ASN A 158 -0.05 5.55 -5.62
C ASN A 158 -1.26 5.46 -4.68
N HIS A 159 -1.89 4.29 -4.58
CA HIS A 159 -3.00 4.05 -3.65
C HIS A 159 -2.56 4.24 -2.19
N VAL A 160 -1.39 3.74 -1.80
CA VAL A 160 -0.87 3.90 -0.44
C VAL A 160 -0.50 5.34 -0.17
N ALA A 161 0.22 6.01 -1.06
CA ALA A 161 0.61 7.42 -0.93
C ALA A 161 -0.63 8.32 -0.74
N GLU A 162 -1.67 8.12 -1.54
CA GLU A 162 -2.94 8.84 -1.42
C GLU A 162 -3.63 8.56 -0.07
N THR A 163 -3.70 7.28 0.33
CA THR A 163 -4.38 6.85 1.56
C THR A 163 -3.73 7.40 2.82
N ILE A 164 -2.40 7.53 2.84
CA ILE A 164 -1.67 8.08 3.99
C ILE A 164 -1.52 9.60 3.95
N GLY A 165 -2.05 10.27 2.91
CA GLY A 165 -2.01 11.73 2.75
C GLY A 165 -0.66 12.26 2.24
N ARG A 166 0.07 11.47 1.44
CA ARG A 166 1.35 11.85 0.82
C ARG A 166 1.28 11.77 -0.71
N PRO A 167 0.32 12.51 -1.33
CA PRO A 167 0.10 12.43 -2.78
C PRO A 167 1.32 12.87 -3.61
N GLU A 168 2.25 13.62 -3.02
CA GLU A 168 3.50 14.03 -3.65
C GLU A 168 4.47 12.87 -3.93
N LEU A 169 4.25 11.72 -3.31
CA LEU A 169 5.04 10.49 -3.53
C LEU A 169 4.48 9.61 -4.66
N LYS A 170 3.40 10.05 -5.30
CA LYS A 170 2.81 9.31 -6.44
C LYS A 170 3.74 9.37 -7.63
N VAL A 171 3.86 8.23 -8.32
CA VAL A 171 4.58 8.11 -9.59
C VAL A 171 3.59 8.26 -10.73
N THR A 172 3.85 9.22 -11.60
CA THR A 172 3.10 9.42 -12.86
C THR A 172 3.93 8.87 -14.02
N THR A 173 3.25 8.30 -15.00
CA THR A 173 3.86 7.91 -16.29
C THR A 173 4.27 9.13 -17.08
#